data_341576cf17d0cea3a5013e89598b763d
#
_entry.id   341576cf17d0cea3a5013e89598b763d
#
_cell.length_a   1.000
_cell.length_b   1.000
_cell.length_c   1.000
_cell.angle_alpha   90.00
_cell.angle_beta   90.00
_cell.angle_gamma   90.00
#
_symmetry.space_group_name_H-M   'P 1'
#
loop_
_entity.id
_entity.type
_entity.pdbx_description
1 polymer ?
#
loop_
_entity_poly.entity_id
_entity_poly.type
_entity_poly.pdbx_seq_one_letter_code
_entity_poly.pdbx_strand_id
1 'polypeptide(L)'
;MKKQIFSTLVLSMCLLLPFSLYSQEQRKKVGVVLSGGGAKGMAHIKALKVIEEAGIPIDYIAGTSMGAIVGGLYAIGYTPEQLDSMVRKQNWTFLLSDRIKRSAMSLTDRERSEKFIVSIPFTKSPKDAASSGGIIKGQNLANLFSDLTMGYHDSINFDKLPIPFACVAANVVNGEQIIFHNGILSTAMRASMAIPGVFTPVRQDSMVLVDGGIVNNYPADVVKAMGADVIIGVDVQNALKKADKLNSAPDILGQIVDITCQSNHEKNVDLTDTYIRVNVDGYSSASFTPAAIDTLMRRGEEAAKAQWNSLLALKKKIGIAEDYTPKQHGPYSSLSNARTVYVTDISFSGVEVDDKKWLMKKCNLKENSDITTQQIEQALYQLRGSQSYSSASYTLKETPEGYHLNFLLQEKYERRINLGIRFDSEEIASLLVNAT
;
A
#
# COMPACT_ATOMS: atom_id res chain seq x y z
N MET A 1 67.16 37.87 1.69
CA MET A 1 66.72 37.59 3.08
C MET A 1 65.34 38.18 3.40
N LYS A 2 65.02 39.47 3.19
CA LYS A 2 63.70 40.08 3.55
C LYS A 2 62.47 39.44 2.83
N LYS A 3 62.60 39.00 1.56
CA LYS A 3 61.52 38.34 0.83
C LYS A 3 61.21 36.91 1.30
N GLN A 4 62.24 36.18 1.77
CA GLN A 4 62.02 34.82 2.29
C GLN A 4 61.36 34.81 3.68
N ILE A 5 61.74 35.79 4.54
CA ILE A 5 61.11 35.94 5.87
C ILE A 5 59.63 36.33 5.75
N PHE A 6 59.27 37.18 4.80
CA PHE A 6 57.88 37.55 4.57
C PHE A 6 57.03 36.36 4.04
N SER A 7 57.58 35.55 3.13
CA SER A 7 56.92 34.37 2.60
C SER A 7 56.69 33.31 3.69
N THR A 8 57.68 33.14 4.60
CA THR A 8 57.54 32.19 5.72
C THR A 8 56.54 32.65 6.77
N LEU A 9 56.42 33.97 7.00
CA LEU A 9 55.46 34.56 7.94
C LEU A 9 54.03 34.46 7.42
N VAL A 10 53.79 34.66 6.11
CA VAL A 10 52.50 34.49 5.47
C VAL A 10 52.07 33.01 5.46
N LEU A 11 52.99 32.09 5.19
CA LEU A 11 52.71 30.64 5.24
C LEU A 11 52.41 30.15 6.67
N SER A 12 53.09 30.70 7.69
CA SER A 12 52.84 30.40 9.09
C SER A 12 51.50 30.97 9.58
N MET A 13 51.06 32.12 9.06
CA MET A 13 49.76 32.75 9.41
C MET A 13 48.57 32.02 8.77
N CYS A 14 48.76 31.38 7.59
CA CYS A 14 47.76 30.52 6.98
C CYS A 14 47.59 29.17 7.73
N LEU A 15 48.61 28.70 8.45
CA LEU A 15 48.57 27.50 9.27
C LEU A 15 47.91 27.71 10.65
N LEU A 16 47.73 28.97 11.08
CA LEU A 16 47.10 29.34 12.35
C LEU A 16 45.62 29.76 12.23
N LEU A 17 45.06 29.75 11.03
CA LEU A 17 43.61 29.81 10.92
C LEU A 17 43.07 28.56 11.58
N PRO A 18 42.30 28.67 12.69
CA PRO A 18 41.60 27.52 13.19
C PRO A 18 40.67 27.11 12.04
N PHE A 19 40.93 25.98 11.44
CA PHE A 19 39.87 25.22 10.78
C PHE A 19 38.89 24.89 11.90
N SER A 20 38.01 25.85 12.22
CA SER A 20 36.75 25.57 12.80
C SER A 20 36.02 24.77 11.74
N LEU A 21 36.33 23.46 11.68
CA LEU A 21 35.41 22.48 11.22
C LEU A 21 34.19 22.65 12.14
N TYR A 22 33.31 23.57 11.76
CA TYR A 22 31.93 23.50 12.17
C TYR A 22 31.49 22.13 11.67
N SER A 23 31.70 21.10 12.47
CA SER A 23 30.90 19.91 12.47
C SER A 23 29.49 20.48 12.69
N GLN A 24 28.78 20.77 11.62
CA GLN A 24 27.36 21.04 11.69
C GLN A 24 26.81 19.80 12.38
N GLU A 25 26.51 19.92 13.66
CA GLU A 25 25.96 18.81 14.45
C GLU A 25 24.75 18.33 13.66
N GLN A 26 24.93 17.17 13.04
CA GLN A 26 23.94 16.66 12.08
C GLN A 26 22.67 16.43 12.89
N ARG A 27 21.59 17.15 12.58
CA ARG A 27 20.33 17.02 13.33
C ARG A 27 19.94 15.56 13.48
N LYS A 28 19.31 15.23 14.57
CA LYS A 28 18.77 13.88 14.78
C LYS A 28 17.75 13.53 13.71
N LYS A 29 17.82 12.31 13.23
CA LYS A 29 16.93 11.75 12.21
C LYS A 29 15.62 11.28 12.82
N VAL A 30 14.52 11.69 12.22
CA VAL A 30 13.16 11.37 12.68
C VAL A 30 12.57 10.23 11.87
N GLY A 31 12.18 9.16 12.55
CA GLY A 31 11.43 8.07 11.97
C GLY A 31 9.94 8.12 12.35
N VAL A 32 9.07 7.79 11.44
CA VAL A 32 7.62 7.66 11.68
C VAL A 32 7.19 6.22 11.50
N VAL A 33 6.42 5.73 12.47
CA VAL A 33 5.84 4.39 12.47
C VAL A 33 4.33 4.48 12.33
N LEU A 34 3.77 3.72 11.39
CA LEU A 34 2.33 3.64 11.14
C LEU A 34 1.84 2.19 11.30
N SER A 35 1.02 1.95 12.32
CA SER A 35 0.51 0.60 12.59
C SER A 35 -0.48 0.10 11.54
N GLY A 36 -0.68 -1.21 11.47
CA GLY A 36 -1.79 -1.80 10.75
C GLY A 36 -3.13 -1.58 11.46
N GLY A 37 -4.22 -1.68 10.71
CA GLY A 37 -5.55 -1.52 11.28
C GLY A 37 -6.72 -1.47 10.28
N GLY A 38 -6.49 -1.75 9.00
CA GLY A 38 -7.53 -1.65 7.95
C GLY A 38 -8.10 -0.24 7.89
N ALA A 39 -9.44 -0.10 7.87
CA ALA A 39 -10.11 1.21 7.81
C ALA A 39 -9.66 2.19 8.92
N LYS A 40 -9.29 1.68 10.09
CA LYS A 40 -8.81 2.50 11.21
C LYS A 40 -7.55 3.29 10.87
N GLY A 41 -6.73 2.74 9.96
CA GLY A 41 -5.51 3.40 9.48
C GLY A 41 -5.75 4.69 8.67
N MET A 42 -6.99 5.03 8.33
CA MET A 42 -7.31 6.34 7.76
C MET A 42 -6.94 7.49 8.72
N ALA A 43 -6.90 7.21 10.02
CA ALA A 43 -6.47 8.15 11.04
C ALA A 43 -5.01 8.61 10.86
N HIS A 44 -4.15 7.78 10.27
CA HIS A 44 -2.74 8.12 10.01
C HIS A 44 -2.60 9.38 9.14
N ILE A 45 -3.52 9.59 8.20
CA ILE A 45 -3.48 10.72 7.26
C ILE A 45 -3.50 12.06 8.01
N LYS A 46 -4.42 12.20 8.96
CA LYS A 46 -4.53 13.44 9.75
C LYS A 46 -3.48 13.53 10.85
N ALA A 47 -3.00 12.42 11.37
CA ALA A 47 -1.87 12.41 12.29
C ALA A 47 -0.58 12.88 11.60
N LEU A 48 -0.29 12.42 10.38
CA LEU A 48 0.84 12.92 9.57
C LEU A 48 0.73 14.43 9.32
N LYS A 49 -0.47 14.92 9.02
CA LYS A 49 -0.71 16.36 8.87
C LYS A 49 -0.29 17.16 10.10
N VAL A 50 -0.68 16.71 11.29
CA VAL A 50 -0.32 17.39 12.55
C VAL A 50 1.18 17.34 12.82
N ILE A 51 1.86 16.23 12.45
CA ILE A 51 3.33 16.13 12.54
C ILE A 51 4.00 17.15 11.62
N GLU A 52 3.50 17.32 10.39
CA GLU A 52 3.98 18.37 9.47
C GLU A 52 3.73 19.78 10.02
N GLU A 53 2.52 20.04 10.54
CA GLU A 53 2.15 21.32 11.15
C GLU A 53 3.04 21.67 12.36
N ALA A 54 3.50 20.68 13.11
CA ALA A 54 4.48 20.88 14.18
C ALA A 54 5.88 21.24 13.65
N GLY A 55 6.09 21.19 12.35
CA GLY A 55 7.36 21.51 11.71
C GLY A 55 8.43 20.44 11.94
N ILE A 56 8.05 19.17 12.01
CA ILE A 56 8.99 18.06 12.20
C ILE A 56 9.29 17.42 10.84
N PRO A 57 10.56 17.38 10.40
CA PRO A 57 10.94 16.65 9.20
C PRO A 57 10.87 15.14 9.45
N ILE A 58 10.39 14.39 8.48
CA ILE A 58 10.33 12.94 8.51
C ILE A 58 11.45 12.39 7.61
N ASP A 59 12.38 11.66 8.20
CA ASP A 59 13.53 11.09 7.49
C ASP A 59 13.33 9.64 7.10
N TYR A 60 12.49 8.90 7.84
CA TYR A 60 12.20 7.49 7.60
C TYR A 60 10.75 7.20 7.92
N ILE A 61 10.14 6.29 7.17
CA ILE A 61 8.80 5.77 7.46
C ILE A 61 8.82 4.25 7.40
N ALA A 62 8.23 3.61 8.41
CA ALA A 62 7.86 2.20 8.31
C ALA A 62 6.39 2.01 8.65
N GLY A 63 5.75 1.06 7.96
CA GLY A 63 4.34 0.77 8.17
C GLY A 63 3.98 -0.69 7.95
N THR A 64 2.85 -1.07 8.53
CA THR A 64 2.25 -2.38 8.34
C THR A 64 0.81 -2.22 7.85
N SER A 65 0.38 -3.06 6.90
CA SER A 65 -1.01 -3.07 6.40
C SER A 65 -1.46 -1.67 5.89
N MET A 66 -2.49 -1.07 6.45
CA MET A 66 -2.91 0.28 6.08
C MET A 66 -1.83 1.32 6.36
N GLY A 67 -1.01 1.12 7.41
CA GLY A 67 0.15 1.97 7.67
C GLY A 67 1.21 1.90 6.56
N ALA A 68 1.38 0.73 5.94
CA ALA A 68 2.24 0.57 4.76
C ALA A 68 1.68 1.30 3.53
N ILE A 69 0.36 1.30 3.35
CA ILE A 69 -0.29 2.01 2.23
C ILE A 69 -0.16 3.53 2.41
N VAL A 70 -0.57 4.06 3.55
CA VAL A 70 -0.49 5.49 3.84
C VAL A 70 0.96 5.97 3.85
N GLY A 71 1.85 5.22 4.53
CA GLY A 71 3.27 5.53 4.63
C GLY A 71 3.99 5.47 3.30
N GLY A 72 3.71 4.44 2.48
CA GLY A 72 4.32 4.28 1.15
C GLY A 72 3.90 5.39 0.18
N LEU A 73 2.62 5.75 0.17
CA LEU A 73 2.14 6.86 -0.66
C LEU A 73 2.71 8.20 -0.18
N TYR A 74 2.76 8.44 1.12
CA TYR A 74 3.39 9.63 1.68
C TYR A 74 4.89 9.68 1.35
N ALA A 75 5.59 8.55 1.43
CA ALA A 75 7.02 8.45 1.13
C ALA A 75 7.37 8.80 -0.32
N ILE A 76 6.47 8.56 -1.26
CA ILE A 76 6.65 8.96 -2.67
C ILE A 76 6.14 10.37 -2.99
N GLY A 77 5.68 11.12 -1.98
CA GLY A 77 5.38 12.56 -2.08
C GLY A 77 3.92 12.97 -2.06
N TYR A 78 2.99 12.06 -1.78
CA TYR A 78 1.59 12.47 -1.54
C TYR A 78 1.48 13.26 -0.24
N THR A 79 0.82 14.40 -0.28
CA THR A 79 0.53 15.18 0.93
C THR A 79 -0.67 14.59 1.69
N PRO A 80 -0.81 14.88 3.00
CA PRO A 80 -1.98 14.46 3.77
C PRO A 80 -3.31 14.93 3.16
N GLU A 81 -3.35 16.11 2.54
CA GLU A 81 -4.53 16.65 1.87
C GLU A 81 -4.88 15.86 0.60
N GLN A 82 -3.85 15.46 -0.17
CA GLN A 82 -4.05 14.62 -1.35
C GLN A 82 -4.55 13.23 -0.96
N LEU A 83 -3.98 12.63 0.10
CA LEU A 83 -4.42 11.35 0.65
C LEU A 83 -5.86 11.42 1.16
N ASP A 84 -6.23 12.47 1.91
CA ASP A 84 -7.60 12.71 2.38
C ASP A 84 -8.59 12.80 1.22
N SER A 85 -8.30 13.65 0.23
CA SER A 85 -9.13 13.81 -0.97
C SER A 85 -9.28 12.50 -1.74
N MET A 86 -8.20 11.76 -1.90
CA MET A 86 -8.17 10.49 -2.61
C MET A 86 -9.05 9.44 -1.93
N VAL A 87 -8.88 9.25 -0.63
CA VAL A 87 -9.61 8.25 0.17
C VAL A 87 -11.12 8.49 0.13
N ARG A 88 -11.56 9.76 0.18
CA ARG A 88 -12.98 10.14 0.12
C ARG A 88 -13.63 9.86 -1.22
N LYS A 89 -12.86 9.90 -2.31
CA LYS A 89 -13.35 9.65 -3.67
C LYS A 89 -13.51 8.16 -4.00
N GLN A 90 -13.00 7.25 -3.16
CA GLN A 90 -13.02 5.83 -3.45
C GLN A 90 -14.38 5.18 -3.20
N ASN A 91 -14.76 4.29 -4.09
CA ASN A 91 -15.84 3.34 -3.84
C ASN A 91 -15.28 2.10 -3.12
N TRP A 92 -15.19 2.18 -1.78
CA TRP A 92 -14.60 1.13 -0.95
C TRP A 92 -15.31 -0.22 -1.10
N THR A 93 -16.63 -0.22 -1.26
CA THR A 93 -17.38 -1.46 -1.50
C THR A 93 -16.94 -2.17 -2.79
N PHE A 94 -16.63 -1.39 -3.83
CA PHE A 94 -16.10 -1.93 -5.08
C PHE A 94 -14.62 -2.38 -4.92
N LEU A 95 -13.78 -1.55 -4.31
CA LEU A 95 -12.36 -1.83 -4.12
C LEU A 95 -12.10 -3.06 -3.26
N LEU A 96 -12.89 -3.24 -2.20
CA LEU A 96 -12.83 -4.38 -1.28
C LEU A 96 -13.62 -5.60 -1.80
N SER A 97 -13.83 -5.69 -3.10
CA SER A 97 -14.47 -6.81 -3.77
C SER A 97 -13.71 -7.17 -5.04
N ASP A 98 -13.99 -8.37 -5.57
CA ASP A 98 -13.48 -8.76 -6.89
C ASP A 98 -14.45 -8.44 -8.03
N ARG A 99 -15.42 -7.55 -7.78
CA ARG A 99 -16.40 -7.15 -8.78
C ARG A 99 -15.72 -6.51 -9.99
N ILE A 100 -16.25 -6.81 -11.16
CA ILE A 100 -15.83 -6.23 -12.42
C ILE A 100 -16.85 -5.18 -12.83
N LYS A 101 -16.41 -4.04 -13.37
CA LYS A 101 -17.32 -3.01 -13.89
C LYS A 101 -18.21 -3.63 -14.97
N ARG A 102 -19.52 -3.49 -14.85
CA ARG A 102 -20.50 -4.03 -15.81
C ARG A 102 -20.20 -3.63 -17.26
N SER A 103 -19.69 -2.40 -17.47
CA SER A 103 -19.28 -1.89 -18.77
C SER A 103 -18.12 -2.66 -19.42
N ALA A 104 -17.32 -3.38 -18.63
CA ALA A 104 -16.17 -4.15 -19.09
C ALA A 104 -16.53 -5.63 -19.43
N MET A 105 -17.73 -6.07 -19.09
CA MET A 105 -18.20 -7.44 -19.37
C MET A 105 -18.87 -7.51 -20.74
N SER A 106 -18.72 -8.65 -21.42
CA SER A 106 -19.48 -8.95 -22.64
C SER A 106 -20.98 -9.07 -22.31
N LEU A 107 -21.84 -8.92 -23.30
CA LEU A 107 -23.29 -9.07 -23.11
C LEU A 107 -23.62 -10.44 -22.55
N THR A 108 -23.03 -11.49 -23.11
CA THR A 108 -23.22 -12.89 -22.66
C THR A 108 -22.76 -13.09 -21.20
N ASP A 109 -21.64 -12.48 -20.80
CA ASP A 109 -21.15 -12.60 -19.43
C ASP A 109 -22.03 -11.81 -18.43
N ARG A 110 -22.60 -10.68 -18.86
CA ARG A 110 -23.58 -9.94 -18.06
C ARG A 110 -24.84 -10.78 -17.82
N GLU A 111 -25.42 -11.34 -18.88
CA GLU A 111 -26.61 -12.20 -18.79
C GLU A 111 -26.34 -13.42 -17.91
N ARG A 112 -25.16 -14.05 -18.05
CA ARG A 112 -24.78 -15.18 -17.21
C ARG A 112 -24.66 -14.78 -15.73
N SER A 113 -24.05 -13.64 -15.43
CA SER A 113 -23.88 -13.14 -14.06
C SER A 113 -25.20 -12.76 -13.39
N GLU A 114 -26.24 -12.46 -14.17
CA GLU A 114 -27.59 -12.13 -13.69
C GLU A 114 -28.48 -13.37 -13.50
N LYS A 115 -28.22 -14.42 -14.28
CA LYS A 115 -28.98 -15.68 -14.19
C LYS A 115 -28.67 -16.52 -12.94
N PHE A 116 -27.47 -16.43 -12.41
CA PHE A 116 -27.02 -17.30 -11.33
C PHE A 116 -26.76 -16.50 -10.05
N ILE A 117 -27.33 -16.94 -8.94
CA ILE A 117 -27.20 -16.31 -7.63
C ILE A 117 -25.87 -16.73 -6.97
N VAL A 118 -25.46 -17.99 -7.20
CA VAL A 118 -24.26 -18.57 -6.60
C VAL A 118 -23.43 -19.27 -7.68
N SER A 119 -22.14 -19.01 -7.70
CA SER A 119 -21.18 -19.70 -8.56
C SER A 119 -20.09 -20.33 -7.67
N ILE A 120 -20.08 -21.66 -7.64
CA ILE A 120 -19.14 -22.42 -6.82
C ILE A 120 -18.00 -22.88 -7.74
N PRO A 121 -16.77 -22.36 -7.55
CA PRO A 121 -15.62 -22.87 -8.30
C PRO A 121 -15.25 -24.27 -7.78
N PHE A 122 -14.92 -25.16 -8.72
CA PHE A 122 -14.30 -26.44 -8.36
C PHE A 122 -13.11 -26.72 -9.28
N THR A 123 -12.05 -27.26 -8.74
CA THR A 123 -10.82 -27.58 -9.48
C THR A 123 -10.54 -29.07 -9.40
N LYS A 124 -10.02 -29.63 -10.52
CA LYS A 124 -9.59 -31.03 -10.52
C LYS A 124 -8.20 -31.24 -9.90
N SER A 125 -7.42 -30.17 -9.79
CA SER A 125 -6.04 -30.23 -9.32
C SER A 125 -5.85 -29.50 -8.00
N PRO A 126 -5.19 -30.11 -7.02
CA PRO A 126 -4.79 -29.43 -5.78
C PRO A 126 -3.90 -28.18 -6.03
N LYS A 127 -3.16 -28.16 -7.15
CA LYS A 127 -2.34 -26.99 -7.54
C LYS A 127 -3.19 -25.77 -7.91
N ASP A 128 -4.35 -26.00 -8.53
CA ASP A 128 -5.27 -24.90 -8.92
C ASP A 128 -6.08 -24.42 -7.71
N ALA A 129 -6.38 -25.29 -6.75
CA ALA A 129 -7.01 -24.94 -5.48
C ALA A 129 -6.08 -24.11 -4.58
N ALA A 130 -4.77 -24.26 -4.71
CA ALA A 130 -3.77 -23.51 -3.94
C ALA A 130 -3.74 -22.00 -4.26
N SER A 131 -4.43 -21.55 -5.30
CA SER A 131 -4.52 -20.11 -5.64
C SER A 131 -5.55 -19.35 -4.79
N SER A 132 -6.37 -20.02 -3.99
CA SER A 132 -7.53 -19.40 -3.29
C SER A 132 -7.36 -19.31 -1.77
N GLY A 133 -6.18 -18.90 -1.29
CA GLY A 133 -5.93 -18.71 0.15
C GLY A 133 -6.72 -17.56 0.80
N GLY A 134 -7.65 -16.91 0.10
CA GLY A 134 -8.50 -15.82 0.59
C GLY A 134 -9.82 -15.75 -0.18
N ILE A 135 -10.83 -15.11 0.43
CA ILE A 135 -12.17 -14.92 -0.17
C ILE A 135 -12.09 -13.89 -1.30
N ILE A 136 -11.26 -12.85 -1.16
CA ILE A 136 -11.11 -11.73 -2.08
C ILE A 136 -9.70 -11.77 -2.68
N LYS A 137 -9.60 -11.78 -4.01
CA LYS A 137 -8.31 -11.70 -4.71
C LYS A 137 -7.62 -10.34 -4.50
N GLY A 138 -8.39 -9.29 -4.24
CA GLY A 138 -7.91 -7.94 -3.99
C GLY A 138 -7.38 -7.24 -5.25
N GLN A 139 -7.83 -7.68 -6.43
CA GLN A 139 -7.36 -7.17 -7.70
C GLN A 139 -7.69 -5.69 -7.90
N ASN A 140 -8.86 -5.24 -7.44
CA ASN A 140 -9.25 -3.83 -7.58
C ASN A 140 -8.34 -2.92 -6.73
N LEU A 141 -7.90 -3.38 -5.54
CA LEU A 141 -6.92 -2.68 -4.73
C LEU A 141 -5.51 -2.70 -5.36
N ALA A 142 -5.09 -3.85 -5.89
CA ALA A 142 -3.80 -3.96 -6.58
C ALA A 142 -3.72 -2.99 -7.77
N ASN A 143 -4.79 -2.87 -8.55
CA ASN A 143 -4.86 -1.92 -9.67
C ASN A 143 -4.82 -0.47 -9.17
N LEU A 144 -5.55 -0.15 -8.09
CA LEU A 144 -5.49 1.17 -7.47
C LEU A 144 -4.07 1.50 -7.00
N PHE A 145 -3.37 0.57 -6.35
CA PHE A 145 -2.00 0.80 -5.90
C PHE A 145 -1.04 1.00 -7.07
N SER A 146 -1.18 0.21 -8.14
CA SER A 146 -0.39 0.42 -9.36
C SER A 146 -0.61 1.82 -9.96
N ASP A 147 -1.86 2.28 -10.02
CA ASP A 147 -2.20 3.61 -10.51
C ASP A 147 -1.62 4.73 -9.60
N LEU A 148 -1.75 4.59 -8.28
CA LEU A 148 -1.25 5.56 -7.31
C LEU A 148 0.29 5.58 -7.20
N THR A 149 0.96 4.51 -7.57
CA THR A 149 2.43 4.41 -7.58
C THR A 149 3.00 4.47 -8.99
N MET A 150 2.31 5.16 -9.91
CA MET A 150 2.80 5.32 -11.27
C MET A 150 4.19 5.97 -11.28
N GLY A 151 5.12 5.38 -12.05
CA GLY A 151 6.53 5.74 -12.04
C GLY A 151 7.39 4.93 -11.05
N TYR A 152 6.79 4.06 -10.25
CA TYR A 152 7.46 3.16 -9.31
C TYR A 152 7.11 1.69 -9.58
N HIS A 153 6.89 1.34 -10.85
CA HIS A 153 6.48 -0.02 -11.27
C HIS A 153 7.66 -0.99 -11.46
N ASP A 154 8.88 -0.47 -11.54
CA ASP A 154 10.08 -1.31 -11.54
C ASP A 154 10.48 -1.72 -10.12
N SER A 155 11.35 -2.72 -10.03
CA SER A 155 12.00 -3.05 -8.78
C SER A 155 12.98 -1.94 -8.40
N ILE A 156 12.64 -1.19 -7.36
CA ILE A 156 13.41 -0.04 -6.87
C ILE A 156 13.88 -0.28 -5.44
N ASN A 157 14.92 0.46 -5.04
CA ASN A 157 15.33 0.53 -3.64
C ASN A 157 14.50 1.61 -2.92
N PHE A 158 13.74 1.22 -1.90
CA PHE A 158 12.87 2.12 -1.15
C PHE A 158 13.66 3.08 -0.23
N ASP A 159 14.93 2.79 0.06
CA ASP A 159 15.80 3.74 0.76
C ASP A 159 16.16 4.96 -0.08
N LYS A 160 15.91 4.89 -1.40
CA LYS A 160 16.12 5.99 -2.36
C LYS A 160 14.84 6.78 -2.68
N LEU A 161 13.73 6.43 -2.06
CA LEU A 161 12.51 7.23 -2.17
C LEU A 161 12.72 8.62 -1.54
N PRO A 162 11.90 9.60 -1.88
CA PRO A 162 11.95 10.94 -1.27
C PRO A 162 12.03 10.91 0.25
N ILE A 163 11.26 10.01 0.86
CA ILE A 163 11.44 9.59 2.25
C ILE A 163 11.72 8.08 2.21
N PRO A 164 12.88 7.61 2.68
CA PRO A 164 13.19 6.21 2.84
C PRO A 164 12.06 5.46 3.54
N PHE A 165 11.63 4.35 2.93
CA PHE A 165 10.43 3.63 3.34
C PHE A 165 10.69 2.14 3.52
N ALA A 166 10.01 1.54 4.50
CA ALA A 166 9.92 0.10 4.64
C ALA A 166 8.50 -0.34 4.98
N CYS A 167 8.10 -1.53 4.54
CA CYS A 167 6.86 -2.13 5.01
C CYS A 167 7.03 -3.61 5.35
N VAL A 168 6.16 -4.08 6.23
CA VAL A 168 6.25 -5.42 6.80
C VAL A 168 5.19 -6.33 6.20
N ALA A 169 5.60 -7.54 5.81
CA ALA A 169 4.72 -8.66 5.52
C ALA A 169 5.17 -9.89 6.33
N ALA A 170 4.34 -10.92 6.38
CA ALA A 170 4.66 -12.19 7.01
C ALA A 170 4.74 -13.30 5.97
N ASN A 171 5.79 -14.11 6.01
CA ASN A 171 5.89 -15.31 5.20
C ASN A 171 5.30 -16.50 5.99
N VAL A 172 4.13 -16.98 5.58
CA VAL A 172 3.46 -18.09 6.29
C VAL A 172 4.08 -19.46 6.05
N VAL A 173 5.08 -19.56 5.17
CA VAL A 173 5.82 -20.83 4.96
C VAL A 173 6.70 -21.17 6.16
N ASN A 174 7.29 -20.14 6.80
CA ASN A 174 8.25 -20.30 7.90
C ASN A 174 7.99 -19.37 9.09
N GLY A 175 6.98 -18.49 9.02
CA GLY A 175 6.62 -17.55 10.08
C GLY A 175 7.53 -16.31 10.17
N GLU A 176 8.43 -16.10 9.21
CA GLU A 176 9.36 -14.99 9.24
C GLU A 176 8.71 -13.66 8.88
N GLN A 177 9.18 -12.61 9.55
CA GLN A 177 8.93 -11.23 9.18
C GLN A 177 9.72 -10.88 7.92
N ILE A 178 9.02 -10.42 6.89
CA ILE A 178 9.63 -9.91 5.67
C ILE A 178 9.53 -8.39 5.68
N ILE A 179 10.69 -7.74 5.65
CA ILE A 179 10.78 -6.27 5.58
C ILE A 179 11.13 -5.90 4.14
N PHE A 180 10.22 -5.22 3.48
CA PHE A 180 10.47 -4.71 2.13
C PHE A 180 11.23 -3.38 2.18
N HIS A 181 12.48 -3.41 1.75
CA HIS A 181 13.32 -2.23 1.45
C HIS A 181 13.54 -2.05 -0.06
N ASN A 182 13.02 -2.94 -0.87
CA ASN A 182 13.15 -2.91 -2.31
C ASN A 182 12.01 -3.73 -2.98
N GLY A 183 11.91 -3.62 -4.30
CA GLY A 183 10.91 -4.31 -5.10
C GLY A 183 9.93 -3.36 -5.75
N ILE A 184 8.80 -3.88 -6.21
CA ILE A 184 7.71 -3.08 -6.77
C ILE A 184 6.86 -2.57 -5.61
N LEU A 185 6.77 -1.26 -5.45
CA LEU A 185 6.13 -0.61 -4.29
C LEU A 185 4.66 -1.04 -4.12
N SER A 186 3.88 -1.07 -5.20
CA SER A 186 2.49 -1.53 -5.16
C SER A 186 2.35 -2.99 -4.70
N THR A 187 3.29 -3.85 -5.09
CA THR A 187 3.31 -5.26 -4.68
C THR A 187 3.66 -5.41 -3.21
N ALA A 188 4.64 -4.66 -2.72
CA ALA A 188 5.02 -4.64 -1.31
C ALA A 188 3.85 -4.18 -0.41
N MET A 189 3.17 -3.08 -0.78
CA MET A 189 1.97 -2.61 -0.08
C MET A 189 0.84 -3.66 -0.14
N ARG A 190 0.64 -4.32 -1.30
CA ARG A 190 -0.38 -5.37 -1.45
C ARG A 190 -0.08 -6.60 -0.60
N ALA A 191 1.19 -6.99 -0.47
CA ALA A 191 1.62 -8.08 0.42
C ALA A 191 1.38 -7.73 1.89
N SER A 192 1.79 -6.52 2.30
CA SER A 192 1.64 -6.03 3.67
C SER A 192 0.19 -5.96 4.16
N MET A 193 -0.80 -5.84 3.25
CA MET A 193 -2.23 -5.76 3.59
C MET A 193 -3.02 -7.04 3.33
N ALA A 194 -2.38 -8.13 2.99
CA ALA A 194 -3.04 -9.40 2.64
C ALA A 194 -3.56 -10.14 3.88
N ILE A 195 -4.60 -9.63 4.53
CA ILE A 195 -5.19 -10.20 5.75
C ILE A 195 -5.57 -11.66 5.51
N PRO A 196 -5.02 -12.61 6.30
CA PRO A 196 -5.33 -14.03 6.16
C PRO A 196 -6.84 -14.31 6.24
N GLY A 197 -7.32 -15.16 5.34
CA GLY A 197 -8.75 -15.50 5.25
C GLY A 197 -9.63 -14.45 4.55
N VAL A 198 -9.16 -13.20 4.45
CA VAL A 198 -9.88 -12.13 3.72
C VAL A 198 -9.32 -11.98 2.31
N PHE A 199 -8.04 -11.66 2.21
CA PHE A 199 -7.38 -11.46 0.92
C PHE A 199 -6.49 -12.64 0.54
N THR A 200 -6.43 -12.93 -0.76
CA THR A 200 -5.48 -13.91 -1.29
C THR A 200 -4.04 -13.46 -0.99
N PRO A 201 -3.20 -14.36 -0.46
CA PRO A 201 -1.78 -14.09 -0.23
C PRO A 201 -1.05 -13.68 -1.50
N VAL A 202 -0.01 -12.87 -1.36
CA VAL A 202 0.91 -12.56 -2.45
C VAL A 202 1.97 -13.65 -2.51
N ARG A 203 2.11 -14.28 -3.67
CA ARG A 203 3.15 -15.29 -3.90
C ARG A 203 4.30 -14.67 -4.66
N GLN A 204 5.47 -14.75 -4.08
CA GLN A 204 6.70 -14.23 -4.68
C GLN A 204 7.83 -15.21 -4.38
N ASP A 205 8.50 -15.67 -5.43
CA ASP A 205 9.52 -16.71 -5.33
C ASP A 205 8.98 -17.96 -4.60
N SER A 206 9.60 -18.42 -3.54
CA SER A 206 9.14 -19.52 -2.69
C SER A 206 8.32 -19.06 -1.48
N MET A 207 8.01 -17.77 -1.37
CA MET A 207 7.29 -17.18 -0.24
C MET A 207 5.78 -17.12 -0.49
N VAL A 208 5.02 -17.23 0.57
CA VAL A 208 3.57 -16.99 0.63
C VAL A 208 3.35 -15.86 1.64
N LEU A 209 3.15 -14.65 1.11
CA LEU A 209 3.14 -13.42 1.89
C LEU A 209 1.72 -13.02 2.26
N VAL A 210 1.54 -12.73 3.53
CA VAL A 210 0.29 -12.22 4.12
C VAL A 210 0.57 -10.93 4.89
N ASP A 211 -0.50 -10.33 5.43
CA ASP A 211 -0.43 -9.10 6.23
C ASP A 211 0.62 -9.21 7.33
N GLY A 212 1.50 -8.23 7.38
CA GLY A 212 2.60 -8.17 8.35
C GLY A 212 2.14 -8.01 9.79
N GLY A 213 0.88 -7.64 10.01
CA GLY A 213 0.31 -7.45 11.35
C GLY A 213 0.46 -8.67 12.25
N ILE A 214 0.44 -9.89 11.69
CA ILE A 214 0.59 -11.12 12.46
C ILE A 214 1.98 -11.34 13.05
N VAL A 215 3.01 -10.62 12.57
CA VAL A 215 4.39 -10.72 13.07
C VAL A 215 4.89 -9.41 13.67
N ASN A 216 4.53 -8.26 13.08
CA ASN A 216 4.95 -6.94 13.54
C ASN A 216 3.96 -5.87 13.07
N ASN A 217 2.96 -5.59 13.85
CA ASN A 217 1.90 -4.64 13.47
C ASN A 217 2.24 -3.17 13.75
N TYR A 218 3.29 -2.91 14.54
CA TYR A 218 3.77 -1.57 14.87
C TYR A 218 5.31 -1.54 14.76
N PRO A 219 5.87 -1.37 13.54
CA PRO A 219 7.27 -1.66 13.22
C PRO A 219 8.26 -0.56 13.63
N ALA A 220 8.33 -0.22 14.92
CA ALA A 220 9.27 0.77 15.44
C ALA A 220 10.73 0.28 15.42
N ASP A 221 10.94 -1.00 15.62
CA ASP A 221 12.22 -1.69 15.45
C ASP A 221 12.77 -1.54 14.02
N VAL A 222 11.88 -1.61 13.01
CA VAL A 222 12.26 -1.42 11.60
C VAL A 222 12.75 0.01 11.35
N VAL A 223 12.00 1.02 11.78
CA VAL A 223 12.41 2.43 11.65
C VAL A 223 13.71 2.70 12.40
N LYS A 224 13.88 2.08 13.58
CA LYS A 224 15.13 2.19 14.34
C LYS A 224 16.30 1.61 13.57
N ALA A 225 16.11 0.45 12.96
CA ALA A 225 17.13 -0.21 12.13
C ALA A 225 17.47 0.60 10.86
N MET A 226 16.52 1.38 10.31
CA MET A 226 16.76 2.30 9.20
C MET A 226 17.65 3.48 9.58
N GLY A 227 17.89 3.73 10.87
CA GLY A 227 18.77 4.78 11.36
C GLY A 227 18.05 5.97 12.00
N ALA A 228 16.81 5.82 12.44
CA ALA A 228 16.11 6.86 13.19
C ALA A 228 16.74 7.05 14.58
N ASP A 229 17.05 8.30 14.91
CA ASP A 229 17.52 8.69 16.25
C ASP A 229 16.35 8.85 17.21
N VAL A 230 15.23 9.37 16.70
CA VAL A 230 13.97 9.57 17.43
C VAL A 230 12.81 9.04 16.61
N ILE A 231 11.80 8.52 17.30
CA ILE A 231 10.67 7.83 16.66
C ILE A 231 9.35 8.45 17.11
N ILE A 232 8.50 8.80 16.14
CA ILE A 232 7.09 9.15 16.33
C ILE A 232 6.26 7.99 15.83
N GLY A 233 5.38 7.44 16.66
CA GLY A 233 4.54 6.35 16.25
C GLY A 233 3.06 6.68 16.33
N VAL A 234 2.32 6.30 15.29
CA VAL A 234 0.86 6.42 15.24
C VAL A 234 0.24 5.03 15.27
N ASP A 235 -0.50 4.75 16.32
CA ASP A 235 -1.08 3.44 16.56
C ASP A 235 -2.62 3.49 16.53
N VAL A 236 -3.20 2.63 15.69
CA VAL A 236 -4.65 2.48 15.47
C VAL A 236 -5.16 1.07 15.80
N GLN A 237 -4.40 0.31 16.58
CA GLN A 237 -4.80 -1.04 17.00
C GLN A 237 -5.94 -0.99 18.01
N ASN A 238 -6.83 -1.97 17.99
CA ASN A 238 -7.83 -2.15 19.03
C ASN A 238 -7.21 -2.80 20.27
N ALA A 239 -7.81 -2.53 21.43
CA ALA A 239 -7.67 -3.43 22.55
C ALA A 239 -8.35 -4.77 22.25
N LEU A 240 -7.90 -5.83 22.90
CA LEU A 240 -8.54 -7.15 22.76
C LEU A 240 -10.01 -7.08 23.22
N LYS A 241 -10.88 -7.77 22.49
CA LYS A 241 -12.30 -7.85 22.81
C LYS A 241 -12.49 -8.63 24.10
N LYS A 242 -13.46 -8.22 24.90
CA LYS A 242 -13.91 -8.96 26.09
C LYS A 242 -14.69 -10.20 25.69
N ALA A 243 -14.85 -11.15 26.62
CA ALA A 243 -15.52 -12.44 26.38
C ALA A 243 -16.96 -12.29 25.86
N ASP A 244 -17.69 -11.26 26.30
CA ASP A 244 -19.06 -10.95 25.86
C ASP A 244 -19.17 -10.53 24.38
N LYS A 245 -18.06 -10.24 23.71
CA LYS A 245 -17.96 -9.85 22.30
C LYS A 245 -17.41 -10.95 21.38
N LEU A 246 -17.13 -12.14 21.92
CA LEU A 246 -16.55 -13.28 21.19
C LEU A 246 -17.61 -14.39 20.98
N ASN A 247 -18.70 -14.05 20.30
CA ASN A 247 -19.89 -14.91 20.19
C ASN A 247 -19.97 -15.69 18.86
N SER A 248 -19.09 -15.42 17.91
CA SER A 248 -19.10 -16.07 16.59
C SER A 248 -17.71 -16.50 16.16
N ALA A 249 -17.63 -17.48 15.24
CA ALA A 249 -16.35 -17.92 14.68
C ALA A 249 -15.55 -16.78 14.04
N PRO A 250 -16.13 -15.82 13.27
CA PRO A 250 -15.43 -14.65 12.80
C PRO A 250 -14.88 -13.76 13.92
N ASP A 251 -15.61 -13.60 15.05
CA ASP A 251 -15.12 -12.82 16.18
C ASP A 251 -13.89 -13.48 16.83
N ILE A 252 -13.93 -14.81 17.01
CA ILE A 252 -12.82 -15.57 17.57
C ILE A 252 -11.60 -15.53 16.66
N LEU A 253 -11.79 -15.73 15.34
CA LEU A 253 -10.69 -15.63 14.37
C LEU A 253 -10.08 -14.23 14.34
N GLY A 254 -10.93 -13.18 14.35
CA GLY A 254 -10.47 -11.81 14.45
C GLY A 254 -9.67 -11.55 15.71
N GLN A 255 -10.10 -12.08 16.86
CA GLN A 255 -9.38 -11.96 18.12
C GLN A 255 -8.01 -12.67 18.09
N ILE A 256 -7.92 -13.85 17.46
CA ILE A 256 -6.64 -14.56 17.30
C ILE A 256 -5.66 -13.69 16.49
N VAL A 257 -6.13 -13.06 15.42
CA VAL A 257 -5.32 -12.11 14.64
C VAL A 257 -4.91 -10.92 15.51
N ASP A 258 -5.83 -10.33 16.26
CA ASP A 258 -5.53 -9.19 17.15
C ASP A 258 -4.50 -9.58 18.24
N ILE A 259 -4.56 -10.79 18.79
CA ILE A 259 -3.57 -11.31 19.75
C ILE A 259 -2.18 -11.43 19.09
N THR A 260 -2.11 -12.00 17.88
CA THR A 260 -0.82 -12.12 17.17
C THR A 260 -0.23 -10.76 16.82
N CYS A 261 -1.06 -9.79 16.47
CA CYS A 261 -0.64 -8.40 16.21
C CYS A 261 0.00 -7.70 17.43
N GLN A 262 -0.21 -8.20 18.63
CA GLN A 262 0.35 -7.64 19.86
C GLN A 262 1.69 -8.27 20.29
N SER A 263 2.18 -9.27 19.59
CA SER A 263 3.34 -10.09 20.02
C SER A 263 4.63 -9.26 20.28
N ASN A 264 4.87 -8.19 19.53
CA ASN A 264 6.03 -7.30 19.69
C ASN A 264 5.64 -5.86 20.04
N HIS A 265 4.36 -5.61 20.29
CA HIS A 265 3.82 -4.26 20.42
C HIS A 265 4.45 -3.46 21.54
N GLU A 266 4.49 -4.00 22.78
CA GLU A 266 5.06 -3.31 23.94
C GLU A 266 6.52 -2.92 23.72
N LYS A 267 7.35 -3.86 23.22
CA LYS A 267 8.76 -3.60 22.92
C LYS A 267 8.95 -2.48 21.88
N ASN A 268 8.07 -2.43 20.90
CA ASN A 268 8.13 -1.42 19.86
C ASN A 268 7.59 -0.06 20.35
N VAL A 269 6.63 -0.05 21.25
CA VAL A 269 6.18 1.19 21.92
C VAL A 269 7.30 1.79 22.77
N ASP A 270 8.08 0.97 23.49
CA ASP A 270 9.22 1.42 24.30
C ASP A 270 10.33 2.09 23.47
N LEU A 271 10.40 1.80 22.17
CA LEU A 271 11.34 2.47 21.24
C LEU A 271 10.84 3.86 20.80
N THR A 272 9.61 4.23 21.12
CA THR A 272 8.94 5.41 20.57
C THR A 272 9.08 6.61 21.48
N ASP A 273 9.66 7.72 20.99
CA ASP A 273 9.81 8.98 21.76
C ASP A 273 8.48 9.73 21.90
N THR A 274 7.63 9.70 20.86
CA THR A 274 6.29 10.29 20.89
C THR A 274 5.27 9.28 20.37
N TYR A 275 4.45 8.76 21.27
CA TYR A 275 3.44 7.75 20.97
C TYR A 275 2.05 8.38 20.82
N ILE A 276 1.48 8.29 19.63
CA ILE A 276 0.16 8.82 19.27
C ILE A 276 -0.82 7.64 19.20
N ARG A 277 -1.53 7.40 20.30
CA ARG A 277 -2.58 6.38 20.37
C ARG A 277 -3.91 6.97 19.92
N VAL A 278 -4.45 6.46 18.81
CA VAL A 278 -5.76 6.89 18.31
C VAL A 278 -6.86 6.07 18.96
N ASN A 279 -7.90 6.74 19.46
CA ASN A 279 -9.10 6.04 19.92
C ASN A 279 -9.89 5.54 18.70
N VAL A 280 -9.93 4.23 18.52
CA VAL A 280 -10.63 3.56 17.42
C VAL A 280 -11.85 2.76 17.88
N ASP A 281 -12.30 2.96 19.12
CA ASP A 281 -13.45 2.28 19.69
C ASP A 281 -14.71 2.47 18.83
N GLY A 282 -15.44 1.39 18.64
CA GLY A 282 -16.62 1.35 17.78
C GLY A 282 -16.35 1.10 16.30
N TYR A 283 -15.06 0.99 15.89
CA TYR A 283 -14.68 0.73 14.51
C TYR A 283 -13.85 -0.55 14.36
N SER A 284 -14.07 -1.25 13.26
CA SER A 284 -13.32 -2.45 12.86
C SER A 284 -12.41 -2.16 11.66
N SER A 285 -11.56 -3.12 11.30
CA SER A 285 -10.74 -3.05 10.09
C SER A 285 -11.56 -2.93 8.79
N ALA A 286 -12.86 -3.25 8.83
CA ALA A 286 -13.78 -3.17 7.70
C ALA A 286 -14.67 -1.92 7.68
N SER A 287 -14.48 -0.95 8.56
CA SER A 287 -15.33 0.24 8.72
C SER A 287 -15.03 1.33 7.66
N PHE A 288 -15.25 1.02 6.39
CA PHE A 288 -14.98 1.89 5.23
C PHE A 288 -16.18 2.74 4.79
N THR A 289 -17.15 3.02 5.66
CA THR A 289 -18.22 3.97 5.33
C THR A 289 -17.69 5.41 5.37
N PRO A 290 -18.26 6.35 4.59
CA PRO A 290 -17.81 7.75 4.62
C PRO A 290 -17.82 8.35 6.03
N ALA A 291 -18.87 8.11 6.81
CA ALA A 291 -18.99 8.61 8.19
C ALA A 291 -17.91 7.99 9.13
N ALA A 292 -17.56 6.72 8.94
CA ALA A 292 -16.50 6.07 9.70
C ALA A 292 -15.13 6.67 9.35
N ILE A 293 -14.85 6.87 8.06
CA ILE A 293 -13.60 7.47 7.58
C ILE A 293 -13.45 8.89 8.14
N ASP A 294 -14.51 9.72 8.09
CA ASP A 294 -14.52 11.07 8.66
C ASP A 294 -14.20 11.06 10.15
N THR A 295 -14.83 10.17 10.89
CA THR A 295 -14.62 10.08 12.34
C THR A 295 -13.21 9.59 12.67
N LEU A 296 -12.71 8.58 11.96
CA LEU A 296 -11.37 8.04 12.19
C LEU A 296 -10.28 9.07 11.86
N MET A 297 -10.43 9.81 10.77
CA MET A 297 -9.51 10.90 10.43
C MET A 297 -9.51 12.00 11.49
N ARG A 298 -10.69 12.44 11.93
CA ARG A 298 -10.82 13.43 13.02
C ARG A 298 -10.17 12.95 14.31
N ARG A 299 -10.39 11.69 14.70
CA ARG A 299 -9.76 11.09 15.89
C ARG A 299 -8.23 11.00 15.75
N GLY A 300 -7.72 10.76 14.55
CA GLY A 300 -6.27 10.80 14.26
C GLY A 300 -5.69 12.19 14.48
N GLU A 301 -6.40 13.22 14.01
CA GLU A 301 -6.02 14.62 14.23
C GLU A 301 -6.05 14.99 15.72
N GLU A 302 -7.12 14.64 16.42
CA GLU A 302 -7.29 14.90 17.86
C GLU A 302 -6.20 14.20 18.68
N ALA A 303 -5.89 12.94 18.40
CA ALA A 303 -4.85 12.19 19.09
C ALA A 303 -3.46 12.79 18.88
N ALA A 304 -3.14 13.20 17.65
CA ALA A 304 -1.87 13.86 17.37
C ALA A 304 -1.78 15.26 18.00
N LYS A 305 -2.86 16.05 17.98
CA LYS A 305 -2.93 17.34 18.66
C LYS A 305 -2.81 17.22 20.18
N ALA A 306 -3.31 16.14 20.77
CA ALA A 306 -3.10 15.86 22.20
C ALA A 306 -1.61 15.68 22.56
N GLN A 307 -0.78 15.27 21.58
CA GLN A 307 0.67 15.15 21.72
C GLN A 307 1.45 16.41 21.27
N TRP A 308 0.76 17.53 21.02
CA TRP A 308 1.38 18.75 20.47
C TRP A 308 2.61 19.22 21.25
N ASN A 309 2.51 19.27 22.58
CA ASN A 309 3.63 19.67 23.43
C ASN A 309 4.81 18.69 23.35
N SER A 310 4.52 17.40 23.25
CA SER A 310 5.54 16.35 23.06
C SER A 310 6.23 16.50 21.69
N LEU A 311 5.48 16.80 20.64
CA LEU A 311 6.00 17.07 19.31
C LEU A 311 6.90 18.33 19.29
N LEU A 312 6.49 19.41 19.95
CA LEU A 312 7.31 20.63 20.06
C LEU A 312 8.59 20.39 20.91
N ALA A 313 8.49 19.61 21.99
CA ALA A 313 9.65 19.19 22.76
C ALA A 313 10.62 18.33 21.93
N LEU A 314 10.07 17.42 21.12
CA LEU A 314 10.83 16.61 20.19
C LEU A 314 11.54 17.49 19.15
N LYS A 315 10.83 18.48 18.57
CA LYS A 315 11.41 19.44 17.62
C LYS A 315 12.66 20.12 18.19
N LYS A 316 12.63 20.55 19.45
CA LYS A 316 13.81 21.11 20.15
C LYS A 316 14.90 20.06 20.34
N LYS A 317 14.56 18.82 20.73
CA LYS A 317 15.49 17.71 20.96
C LYS A 317 16.26 17.33 19.69
N ILE A 318 15.66 17.47 18.52
CA ILE A 318 16.28 17.16 17.21
C ILE A 318 17.14 18.30 16.66
N GLY A 319 17.19 19.46 17.30
CA GLY A 319 18.05 20.57 16.92
C GLY A 319 17.51 21.39 15.74
N ILE A 320 16.19 21.53 15.60
CA ILE A 320 15.56 22.32 14.55
C ILE A 320 15.07 23.66 15.10
N ALA A 321 15.27 24.72 14.31
CA ALA A 321 14.78 26.05 14.61
C ALA A 321 13.25 26.09 14.74
N GLU A 322 12.73 26.98 15.61
CA GLU A 322 11.30 27.07 15.87
C GLU A 322 10.47 27.43 14.63
N ASP A 323 11.04 28.24 13.74
CA ASP A 323 10.43 28.71 12.48
C ASP A 323 10.62 27.76 11.29
N TYR A 324 11.27 26.61 11.50
CA TYR A 324 11.49 25.62 10.44
C TYR A 324 10.16 25.02 9.98
N THR A 325 9.93 25.07 8.68
CA THR A 325 8.84 24.36 8.01
C THR A 325 9.44 23.27 7.11
N PRO A 326 9.03 22.01 7.28
CA PRO A 326 9.49 20.93 6.42
C PRO A 326 9.16 21.24 4.95
N LYS A 327 10.12 20.97 4.07
CA LYS A 327 9.83 21.04 2.62
C LYS A 327 8.84 19.92 2.30
N GLN A 328 7.74 20.28 1.66
CA GLN A 328 6.85 19.28 1.09
C GLN A 328 7.63 18.48 0.03
N HIS A 329 7.64 17.18 0.17
CA HIS A 329 8.19 16.31 -0.84
C HIS A 329 7.17 16.24 -1.98
N GLY A 330 7.46 16.92 -3.09
CA GLY A 330 6.64 16.80 -4.30
C GLY A 330 6.78 15.40 -4.92
N PRO A 331 5.83 15.00 -5.75
CA PRO A 331 5.91 13.74 -6.47
C PRO A 331 7.18 13.74 -7.35
N TYR A 332 8.09 12.83 -7.06
CA TYR A 332 9.41 12.76 -7.70
C TYR A 332 9.41 12.05 -9.04
N SER A 333 8.37 11.30 -9.34
CA SER A 333 8.22 10.71 -10.65
C SER A 333 7.56 11.71 -11.59
N SER A 334 8.14 11.91 -12.76
CA SER A 334 7.50 12.64 -13.86
C SER A 334 6.13 12.05 -14.23
N LEU A 335 5.90 10.79 -13.88
CA LEU A 335 4.66 10.05 -14.13
C LEU A 335 3.62 10.17 -13.01
N SER A 336 4.00 10.50 -11.78
CA SER A 336 3.07 10.52 -10.64
C SER A 336 1.87 11.49 -10.84
N ASN A 337 2.03 12.50 -11.70
CA ASN A 337 0.97 13.41 -12.14
C ASN A 337 0.63 13.24 -13.62
N ALA A 338 1.30 12.36 -14.37
CA ALA A 338 1.06 12.19 -15.78
C ALA A 338 -0.21 11.33 -15.98
N ARG A 339 -1.19 11.92 -16.63
CA ARG A 339 -2.37 11.17 -17.10
C ARG A 339 -2.09 10.41 -18.40
N THR A 340 -0.94 10.63 -19.02
CA THR A 340 -0.56 10.11 -20.33
C THR A 340 0.91 9.74 -20.34
N VAL A 341 1.24 8.57 -20.88
CA VAL A 341 2.61 8.07 -21.07
C VAL A 341 2.81 7.66 -22.52
N TYR A 342 3.97 7.99 -23.09
CA TYR A 342 4.33 7.51 -24.42
C TYR A 342 4.82 6.08 -24.33
N VAL A 343 4.07 5.14 -24.89
CA VAL A 343 4.36 3.71 -24.86
C VAL A 343 4.93 3.26 -26.18
N THR A 344 6.18 2.81 -26.17
CA THR A 344 6.91 2.34 -27.37
C THR A 344 6.58 0.90 -27.72
N ASP A 345 6.40 0.04 -26.70
CA ASP A 345 6.10 -1.38 -26.89
C ASP A 345 5.10 -1.87 -25.82
N ILE A 346 4.27 -2.84 -26.23
CA ILE A 346 3.29 -3.48 -25.35
C ILE A 346 3.48 -4.99 -25.38
N SER A 347 3.57 -5.59 -24.22
CA SER A 347 3.65 -7.04 -24.06
C SER A 347 2.57 -7.58 -23.14
N PHE A 348 2.31 -8.88 -23.26
CA PHE A 348 1.39 -9.64 -22.42
C PHE A 348 2.11 -10.88 -21.91
N SER A 349 2.34 -10.95 -20.61
CA SER A 349 2.96 -12.10 -19.95
C SER A 349 1.90 -13.01 -19.36
N GLY A 350 2.12 -14.32 -19.39
CA GLY A 350 1.18 -15.33 -18.89
C GLY A 350 0.10 -15.74 -19.90
N VAL A 351 0.33 -15.47 -21.19
CA VAL A 351 -0.51 -15.85 -22.32
C VAL A 351 0.35 -16.35 -23.49
N GLU A 352 -0.25 -17.02 -24.47
CA GLU A 352 0.46 -17.44 -25.69
C GLU A 352 0.81 -16.21 -26.54
N VAL A 353 1.93 -16.31 -27.26
CA VAL A 353 2.48 -15.19 -28.07
C VAL A 353 1.52 -14.76 -29.17
N ASP A 354 0.79 -15.71 -29.74
CA ASP A 354 -0.17 -15.46 -30.82
C ASP A 354 -1.37 -14.63 -30.43
N ASP A 355 -1.68 -14.56 -29.12
CA ASP A 355 -2.79 -13.79 -28.59
C ASP A 355 -2.52 -12.27 -28.55
N LYS A 356 -1.25 -11.82 -28.67
CA LYS A 356 -0.90 -10.39 -28.55
C LYS A 356 -1.76 -9.50 -29.44
N LYS A 357 -1.89 -9.83 -30.74
CA LYS A 357 -2.66 -8.99 -31.67
C LYS A 357 -4.14 -8.89 -31.32
N TRP A 358 -4.71 -9.99 -30.88
CA TRP A 358 -6.11 -10.03 -30.46
C TRP A 358 -6.32 -9.22 -29.16
N LEU A 359 -5.43 -9.37 -28.19
CA LEU A 359 -5.46 -8.63 -26.92
C LEU A 359 -5.30 -7.12 -27.14
N MET A 360 -4.34 -6.70 -27.98
CA MET A 360 -4.15 -5.30 -28.39
C MET A 360 -5.42 -4.70 -28.95
N LYS A 361 -6.06 -5.40 -29.90
CA LYS A 361 -7.33 -4.97 -30.50
C LYS A 361 -8.46 -4.91 -29.48
N LYS A 362 -8.56 -5.92 -28.61
CA LYS A 362 -9.58 -5.99 -27.57
C LYS A 362 -9.46 -4.84 -26.57
N CYS A 363 -8.24 -4.50 -26.17
CA CYS A 363 -7.95 -3.42 -25.23
C CYS A 363 -7.92 -2.04 -25.89
N ASN A 364 -8.05 -1.96 -27.21
CA ASN A 364 -7.93 -0.72 -27.99
C ASN A 364 -6.62 0.05 -27.72
N LEU A 365 -5.51 -0.69 -27.66
CA LEU A 365 -4.18 -0.16 -27.40
C LEU A 365 -3.33 -0.18 -28.68
N LYS A 366 -2.39 0.75 -28.76
CA LYS A 366 -1.42 0.85 -29.86
C LYS A 366 -0.03 1.12 -29.30
N GLU A 367 0.97 0.47 -29.89
CA GLU A 367 2.38 0.80 -29.67
C GLU A 367 2.74 2.13 -30.36
N ASN A 368 3.84 2.73 -29.92
CA ASN A 368 4.33 4.03 -30.40
C ASN A 368 3.25 5.12 -30.32
N SER A 369 2.56 5.20 -29.20
CA SER A 369 1.49 6.17 -28.97
C SER A 369 1.39 6.62 -27.53
N ASP A 370 0.76 7.76 -27.34
CA ASP A 370 0.38 8.25 -26.03
C ASP A 370 -0.81 7.43 -25.49
N ILE A 371 -0.63 6.83 -24.31
CA ILE A 371 -1.64 6.04 -23.63
C ILE A 371 -1.93 6.69 -22.26
N THR A 372 -3.20 6.93 -22.00
CA THR A 372 -3.63 7.48 -20.70
C THR A 372 -3.74 6.37 -19.65
N THR A 373 -3.57 6.74 -18.37
CA THR A 373 -3.81 5.84 -17.24
C THR A 373 -5.21 5.25 -17.28
N GLN A 374 -6.19 6.03 -17.71
CA GLN A 374 -7.57 5.58 -17.87
C GLN A 374 -7.72 4.48 -18.94
N GLN A 375 -6.97 4.56 -20.05
CA GLN A 375 -6.96 3.51 -21.07
C GLN A 375 -6.32 2.22 -20.53
N ILE A 376 -5.24 2.33 -19.74
CA ILE A 376 -4.62 1.16 -19.09
C ILE A 376 -5.62 0.52 -18.11
N GLU A 377 -6.28 1.31 -17.25
CA GLU A 377 -7.31 0.83 -16.33
C GLU A 377 -8.47 0.15 -17.07
N GLN A 378 -8.93 0.75 -18.16
CA GLN A 378 -10.00 0.17 -18.99
C GLN A 378 -9.57 -1.14 -19.62
N ALA A 379 -8.33 -1.25 -20.10
CA ALA A 379 -7.76 -2.49 -20.62
C ALA A 379 -7.76 -3.60 -19.56
N LEU A 380 -7.31 -3.29 -18.35
CA LEU A 380 -7.34 -4.24 -17.21
C LEU A 380 -8.77 -4.74 -16.92
N TYR A 381 -9.76 -3.84 -16.91
CA TYR A 381 -11.15 -4.25 -16.73
C TYR A 381 -11.68 -5.10 -17.87
N GLN A 382 -11.32 -4.80 -19.13
CA GLN A 382 -11.72 -5.59 -20.29
C GLN A 382 -11.09 -6.98 -20.29
N LEU A 383 -9.82 -7.09 -19.91
CA LEU A 383 -9.11 -8.36 -19.79
C LEU A 383 -9.77 -9.24 -18.71
N ARG A 384 -10.03 -8.69 -17.53
CA ARG A 384 -10.76 -9.41 -16.46
C ARG A 384 -12.20 -9.70 -16.84
N GLY A 385 -12.86 -8.77 -17.51
CA GLY A 385 -14.24 -8.87 -17.96
C GLY A 385 -14.50 -9.98 -18.99
N SER A 386 -13.44 -10.43 -19.68
CA SER A 386 -13.52 -11.57 -20.58
C SER A 386 -13.73 -12.91 -19.88
N GLN A 387 -13.61 -12.95 -18.55
CA GLN A 387 -13.67 -14.19 -17.76
C GLN A 387 -12.56 -15.21 -18.07
N SER A 388 -11.67 -14.89 -19.01
CA SER A 388 -10.51 -15.75 -19.38
C SER A 388 -9.37 -15.62 -18.39
N TYR A 389 -9.29 -14.49 -17.69
CA TYR A 389 -8.19 -14.20 -16.77
C TYR A 389 -8.69 -14.07 -15.33
N SER A 390 -7.99 -14.71 -14.44
CA SER A 390 -8.25 -14.66 -12.99
C SER A 390 -7.67 -13.39 -12.35
N SER A 391 -6.57 -12.88 -12.92
CA SER A 391 -5.96 -11.60 -12.54
C SER A 391 -5.40 -10.90 -13.78
N ALA A 392 -5.35 -9.57 -13.72
CA ALA A 392 -4.69 -8.72 -14.70
C ALA A 392 -4.08 -7.52 -13.97
N SER A 393 -2.78 -7.33 -14.12
CA SER A 393 -2.03 -6.19 -13.62
C SER A 393 -1.08 -5.69 -14.71
N TYR A 394 -0.36 -4.61 -14.47
CA TYR A 394 0.59 -4.10 -15.44
C TYR A 394 1.86 -3.58 -14.76
N THR A 395 2.92 -3.50 -15.54
CA THR A 395 4.16 -2.80 -15.19
C THR A 395 4.50 -1.81 -16.30
N LEU A 396 5.14 -0.70 -15.93
CA LEU A 396 5.70 0.28 -16.85
C LEU A 396 7.20 0.34 -16.60
N LYS A 397 7.99 0.01 -17.61
CA LYS A 397 9.44 0.08 -17.55
C LYS A 397 9.92 1.22 -18.44
N GLU A 398 10.71 2.13 -17.89
CA GLU A 398 11.31 3.21 -18.65
C GLU A 398 12.34 2.68 -19.65
N THR A 399 12.32 3.24 -20.85
CA THR A 399 13.28 2.97 -21.93
C THR A 399 13.77 4.31 -22.49
N PRO A 400 14.89 4.34 -23.24
CA PRO A 400 15.40 5.60 -23.82
C PRO A 400 14.41 6.34 -24.72
N GLU A 401 13.43 5.63 -25.28
CA GLU A 401 12.47 6.16 -26.27
C GLU A 401 11.06 6.38 -25.68
N GLY A 402 10.81 5.97 -24.44
CA GLY A 402 9.49 6.04 -23.80
C GLY A 402 9.31 4.94 -22.76
N TYR A 403 8.16 4.26 -22.77
CA TYR A 403 7.84 3.22 -21.81
C TYR A 403 7.45 1.92 -22.48
N HIS A 404 7.92 0.81 -21.93
CA HIS A 404 7.41 -0.53 -22.22
C HIS A 404 6.28 -0.85 -21.23
N LEU A 405 5.07 -1.07 -21.75
CA LEU A 405 3.89 -1.47 -20.97
C LEU A 405 3.73 -2.98 -21.05
N ASN A 406 3.89 -3.68 -19.95
CA ASN A 406 3.67 -5.12 -19.89
C ASN A 406 2.45 -5.45 -19.02
N PHE A 407 1.46 -6.14 -19.62
CA PHE A 407 0.34 -6.70 -18.90
C PHE A 407 0.69 -8.09 -18.37
N LEU A 408 0.52 -8.27 -17.05
CA LEU A 408 0.73 -9.54 -16.37
C LEU A 408 -0.62 -10.20 -16.20
N LEU A 409 -0.87 -11.28 -16.93
CA LEU A 409 -2.14 -11.98 -16.96
C LEU A 409 -1.98 -13.37 -16.33
N GLN A 410 -2.99 -13.79 -15.59
CA GLN A 410 -3.09 -15.15 -15.11
C GLN A 410 -4.37 -15.76 -15.66
N GLU A 411 -4.23 -16.80 -16.44
CA GLU A 411 -5.36 -17.52 -17.01
C GLU A 411 -6.25 -18.12 -15.90
N LYS A 412 -7.51 -18.27 -16.25
CA LYS A 412 -8.52 -18.79 -15.36
C LYS A 412 -8.89 -20.19 -15.77
N TYR A 413 -8.39 -21.17 -15.07
CA TYR A 413 -8.73 -22.58 -15.25
C TYR A 413 -9.82 -23.05 -14.27
N GLU A 414 -10.79 -22.18 -13.96
CA GLU A 414 -11.85 -22.52 -13.01
C GLU A 414 -13.05 -23.18 -13.72
N ARG A 415 -13.34 -24.41 -13.35
CA ARG A 415 -14.64 -25.01 -13.60
C ARG A 415 -15.61 -24.50 -12.54
N ARG A 416 -16.87 -24.21 -12.92
CA ARG A 416 -17.86 -23.66 -12.00
C ARG A 416 -19.17 -24.42 -12.09
N ILE A 417 -19.78 -24.66 -10.93
CA ILE A 417 -21.20 -24.99 -10.83
C ILE A 417 -21.92 -23.70 -10.49
N ASN A 418 -22.81 -23.28 -11.37
CA ASN A 418 -23.61 -22.07 -11.20
C ASN A 418 -25.02 -22.47 -10.83
N LEU A 419 -25.53 -21.91 -9.73
CA LEU A 419 -26.87 -22.16 -9.21
C LEU A 419 -27.68 -20.87 -9.31
N GLY A 420 -28.88 -20.95 -9.89
CA GLY A 420 -29.83 -19.86 -10.02
C GLY A 420 -31.23 -20.31 -9.68
N ILE A 421 -32.07 -19.36 -9.36
CA ILE A 421 -33.53 -19.58 -9.19
C ILE A 421 -34.21 -18.65 -10.17
N ARG A 422 -35.13 -19.21 -10.95
CA ARG A 422 -36.01 -18.44 -11.83
C ARG A 422 -37.44 -18.58 -11.33
N PHE A 423 -38.14 -17.46 -11.29
CA PHE A 423 -39.56 -17.41 -11.02
C PHE A 423 -40.28 -16.99 -12.31
N ASP A 424 -41.24 -17.74 -12.77
CA ASP A 424 -42.08 -17.36 -13.88
C ASP A 424 -43.54 -17.76 -13.63
N SER A 425 -44.42 -17.31 -14.51
CA SER A 425 -45.87 -17.54 -14.35
C SER A 425 -46.34 -18.96 -14.67
N GLU A 426 -45.48 -19.74 -15.33
CA GLU A 426 -45.80 -21.12 -15.73
C GLU A 426 -45.28 -22.16 -14.72
N GLU A 427 -44.06 -21.98 -14.18
CA GLU A 427 -43.42 -22.94 -13.30
C GLU A 427 -43.12 -22.40 -11.90
N ILE A 428 -43.87 -21.44 -11.41
CA ILE A 428 -43.73 -20.81 -10.08
C ILE A 428 -42.27 -20.60 -9.64
N ALA A 429 -41.45 -21.65 -9.64
CA ALA A 429 -40.01 -21.57 -9.37
C ALA A 429 -39.21 -22.71 -10.05
N SER A 430 -38.14 -22.38 -10.77
CA SER A 430 -37.21 -23.31 -11.40
C SER A 430 -35.83 -23.17 -10.84
N LEU A 431 -35.17 -24.27 -10.52
CA LEU A 431 -33.74 -24.29 -10.14
C LEU A 431 -32.88 -24.41 -11.40
N LEU A 432 -32.02 -23.44 -11.61
CA LEU A 432 -31.07 -23.43 -12.71
C LEU A 432 -29.73 -23.96 -12.23
N VAL A 433 -29.23 -25.02 -12.86
CA VAL A 433 -27.90 -25.57 -12.60
C VAL A 433 -27.10 -25.58 -13.91
N ASN A 434 -25.93 -25.00 -13.90
CA ASN A 434 -25.03 -24.98 -15.05
C ASN A 434 -23.61 -25.32 -14.60
N ALA A 435 -22.95 -26.26 -15.29
CA ALA A 435 -21.54 -26.57 -15.14
C ALA A 435 -20.76 -25.96 -16.33
N THR A 436 -19.73 -25.18 -16.08
CA THR A 436 -18.86 -24.56 -17.10
C THR A 436 -17.42 -24.89 -16.85
#